data_c61a6984b364de80873948e7f68ca6e6
#
_entry.id   c61a6984b364de80873948e7f68ca6e6
#
_cell.length_a   1.000
_cell.length_b   1.000
_cell.length_c   1.000
_cell.angle_alpha   90.00
_cell.angle_beta   90.00
_cell.angle_gamma   90.00
#
_symmetry.space_group_name_H-M   'P 1'
#
loop_
_entity.id
_entity.type
_entity.pdbx_description
1 polymer ?
#
loop_
_entity_poly.entity_id
_entity_poly.type
_entity_poly.pdbx_seq_one_letter_code
_entity_poly.pdbx_strand_id
1 'polypeptide(L)'
;MTAPIAIIMGSQSDWDTMRHAAETLAALGVACEKHIVSAHRTPDRLFAFAKGAKAAGFKIIIAGAGGAAHLPGMTASLTELPVFGVPIESRALSGVDSLYSIVQMPAGVPVGTLAIGKPGAINAALLAASVLALNDPALSGRLVAWRKQQTEAVGERPEGSA
;
A
#
# COMPACT_ATOMS: atom_id res chain seq x y z
N MET A 1 12.14 -13.58 12.13
CA MET A 1 12.13 -12.10 12.10
C MET A 1 10.75 -11.68 11.63
N THR A 2 10.13 -10.72 12.32
CA THR A 2 8.82 -10.18 11.95
C THR A 2 8.92 -9.42 10.62
N ALA A 3 7.93 -9.53 9.75
CA ALA A 3 7.90 -8.79 8.49
C ALA A 3 7.83 -7.27 8.77
N PRO A 4 8.62 -6.43 8.08
CA PRO A 4 8.63 -4.99 8.32
C PRO A 4 7.39 -4.26 7.79
N ILE A 5 6.63 -4.89 6.90
CA ILE A 5 5.46 -4.29 6.26
C ILE A 5 4.22 -5.11 6.55
N ALA A 6 3.15 -4.43 6.96
CA ALA A 6 1.81 -5.00 6.97
C ALA A 6 0.99 -4.48 5.78
N ILE A 7 0.31 -5.38 5.08
CA ILE A 7 -0.71 -5.05 4.09
C ILE A 7 -2.06 -5.37 4.72
N ILE A 8 -2.90 -4.36 4.86
CA ILE A 8 -4.25 -4.51 5.41
C ILE A 8 -5.31 -4.11 4.39
N MET A 9 -6.47 -4.73 4.46
CA MET A 9 -7.59 -4.46 3.55
C MET A 9 -8.93 -4.73 4.22
N GLY A 10 -10.00 -4.08 3.75
CA GLY A 10 -11.32 -4.14 4.36
C GLY A 10 -12.06 -5.44 4.15
N SER A 11 -11.76 -6.18 3.09
CA SER A 11 -12.41 -7.45 2.76
C SER A 11 -11.56 -8.31 1.82
N GLN A 12 -11.97 -9.57 1.66
CA GLN A 12 -11.34 -10.49 0.72
C GLN A 12 -11.41 -10.00 -0.73
N SER A 13 -12.46 -9.25 -1.10
CA SER A 13 -12.59 -8.69 -2.47
C SER A 13 -11.49 -7.69 -2.82
N ASP A 14 -10.86 -7.05 -1.85
CA ASP A 14 -9.77 -6.10 -2.07
C ASP A 14 -8.45 -6.80 -2.43
N TRP A 15 -8.38 -8.10 -2.16
CA TRP A 15 -7.16 -8.89 -2.39
C TRP A 15 -6.74 -8.93 -3.86
N ASP A 16 -7.68 -8.91 -4.81
CA ASP A 16 -7.36 -8.89 -6.23
C ASP A 16 -6.50 -7.67 -6.62
N THR A 17 -6.68 -6.55 -5.92
CA THR A 17 -5.83 -5.37 -6.07
C THR A 17 -4.61 -5.45 -5.16
N MET A 18 -4.78 -5.76 -3.88
CA MET A 18 -3.72 -5.65 -2.88
C MET A 18 -2.64 -6.72 -3.02
N ARG A 19 -2.94 -7.87 -3.66
CA ARG A 19 -1.93 -8.89 -3.98
C ARG A 19 -0.76 -8.33 -4.79
N HIS A 20 -0.98 -7.31 -5.64
CA HIS A 20 0.08 -6.69 -6.42
C HIS A 20 1.10 -5.95 -5.55
N ALA A 21 0.69 -5.42 -4.39
CA ALA A 21 1.64 -4.90 -3.41
C ALA A 21 2.51 -6.02 -2.82
N ALA A 22 1.90 -7.16 -2.45
CA ALA A 22 2.62 -8.30 -1.91
C ALA A 22 3.59 -8.92 -2.94
N GLU A 23 3.16 -9.06 -4.18
CA GLU A 23 3.98 -9.56 -5.31
C GLU A 23 5.18 -8.63 -5.57
N THR A 24 4.97 -7.31 -5.55
CA THR A 24 6.03 -6.32 -5.74
C THR A 24 7.04 -6.35 -4.61
N LEU A 25 6.59 -6.44 -3.35
CA LEU A 25 7.49 -6.59 -2.20
C LEU A 25 8.29 -7.89 -2.27
N ALA A 26 7.66 -9.00 -2.65
CA ALA A 26 8.32 -10.29 -2.83
C ALA A 26 9.41 -10.22 -3.90
N ALA A 27 9.13 -9.57 -5.05
CA ALA A 27 10.13 -9.35 -6.11
C ALA A 27 11.33 -8.52 -5.65
N LEU A 28 11.11 -7.62 -4.69
CA LEU A 28 12.17 -6.83 -4.05
C LEU A 28 12.83 -7.55 -2.85
N GLY A 29 12.42 -8.78 -2.52
CA GLY A 29 12.92 -9.53 -1.37
C GLY A 29 12.53 -8.91 -0.03
N VAL A 30 11.40 -8.20 0.05
CA VAL A 30 10.87 -7.58 1.27
C VAL A 30 9.71 -8.42 1.81
N ALA A 31 9.84 -8.89 3.03
CA ALA A 31 8.78 -9.65 3.70
C ALA A 31 7.59 -8.74 4.07
N CYS A 32 6.38 -9.27 3.96
CA CYS A 32 5.15 -8.60 4.40
C CYS A 32 4.14 -9.60 4.99
N GLU A 33 3.34 -9.13 5.94
CA GLU A 33 2.15 -9.83 6.43
C GLU A 33 0.88 -9.24 5.80
N LYS A 34 -0.16 -10.06 5.66
CA LYS A 34 -1.44 -9.68 5.03
C LYS A 34 -2.56 -9.93 6.02
N HIS A 35 -3.43 -8.92 6.22
CA HIS A 35 -4.54 -9.02 7.18
C HIS A 35 -5.83 -8.43 6.59
N ILE A 36 -6.97 -9.06 6.89
CA ILE A 36 -8.28 -8.47 6.64
C ILE A 36 -8.71 -7.76 7.93
N VAL A 37 -8.84 -6.42 7.80
CA VAL A 37 -9.21 -5.52 8.89
C VAL A 37 -10.26 -4.54 8.37
N SER A 38 -11.53 -4.79 8.65
CA SER A 38 -12.60 -3.91 8.21
C SER A 38 -12.84 -2.80 9.23
N ALA A 39 -12.67 -1.54 8.80
CA ALA A 39 -12.92 -0.40 9.66
C ALA A 39 -14.36 -0.35 10.21
N HIS A 40 -15.34 -0.74 9.38
CA HIS A 40 -16.75 -0.66 9.74
C HIS A 40 -17.31 -1.93 10.36
N ARG A 41 -16.80 -3.11 9.97
CA ARG A 41 -17.34 -4.40 10.39
C ARG A 41 -16.53 -5.07 11.50
N THR A 42 -15.26 -4.71 11.66
CA THR A 42 -14.37 -5.21 12.70
C THR A 42 -13.59 -4.07 13.38
N PRO A 43 -14.27 -3.06 13.96
CA PRO A 43 -13.61 -1.88 14.52
C PRO A 43 -12.62 -2.24 15.64
N ASP A 44 -12.96 -3.16 16.54
CA ASP A 44 -12.05 -3.59 17.61
C ASP A 44 -10.78 -4.25 17.07
N ARG A 45 -10.90 -5.03 15.98
CA ARG A 45 -9.73 -5.60 15.28
C ARG A 45 -8.83 -4.51 14.72
N LEU A 46 -9.42 -3.45 14.12
CA LEU A 46 -8.67 -2.32 13.64
C LEU A 46 -7.91 -1.63 14.78
N PHE A 47 -8.59 -1.33 15.88
CA PHE A 47 -7.96 -0.68 17.04
C PHE A 47 -6.82 -1.51 17.60
N ALA A 48 -7.03 -2.80 17.81
CA ALA A 48 -6.00 -3.71 18.31
C ALA A 48 -4.81 -3.81 17.37
N PHE A 49 -5.06 -3.97 16.06
CA PHE A 49 -4.03 -4.04 15.04
C PHE A 49 -3.20 -2.75 14.99
N ALA A 50 -3.84 -1.60 14.80
CA ALA A 50 -3.14 -0.34 14.58
C ALA A 50 -2.31 0.09 15.80
N LYS A 51 -2.87 -0.03 17.02
CA LYS A 51 -2.16 0.27 18.26
C LYS A 51 -1.02 -0.72 18.56
N GLY A 52 -1.16 -1.98 18.16
CA GLY A 52 -0.16 -3.01 18.37
C GLY A 52 0.92 -3.10 17.28
N ALA A 53 0.70 -2.46 16.13
CA ALA A 53 1.50 -2.67 14.93
C ALA A 53 3.00 -2.40 15.14
N LYS A 54 3.37 -1.32 15.81
CA LYS A 54 4.77 -0.99 16.11
C LYS A 54 5.40 -2.01 17.05
N ALA A 55 4.71 -2.40 18.10
CA ALA A 55 5.18 -3.40 19.05
C ALA A 55 5.32 -4.79 18.40
N ALA A 56 4.49 -5.10 17.39
CA ALA A 56 4.60 -6.30 16.58
C ALA A 56 5.80 -6.29 15.62
N GLY A 57 6.49 -5.14 15.48
CA GLY A 57 7.70 -5.01 14.66
C GLY A 57 7.47 -4.48 13.26
N PHE A 58 6.24 -4.11 12.90
CA PHE A 58 5.98 -3.42 11.64
C PHE A 58 6.62 -2.03 11.63
N LYS A 59 7.06 -1.60 10.48
CA LYS A 59 7.63 -0.26 10.22
C LYS A 59 6.73 0.59 9.33
N ILE A 60 5.94 -0.06 8.47
CA ILE A 60 5.06 0.59 7.49
C ILE A 60 3.78 -0.24 7.34
N ILE A 61 2.66 0.45 7.15
CA ILE A 61 1.37 -0.18 6.85
C ILE A 61 0.92 0.28 5.46
N ILE A 62 0.56 -0.67 4.60
CA ILE A 62 -0.11 -0.42 3.32
C ILE A 62 -1.56 -0.82 3.50
N ALA A 63 -2.48 0.13 3.34
CA ALA A 63 -3.91 -0.06 3.61
C ALA A 63 -4.74 0.16 2.35
N GLY A 64 -5.42 -0.88 1.87
CA GLY A 64 -6.36 -0.82 0.75
C GLY A 64 -7.80 -0.73 1.22
N ALA A 65 -8.57 0.18 0.62
CA ALA A 65 -9.99 0.33 0.93
C ALA A 65 -10.78 0.90 -0.25
N GLY A 66 -12.04 0.51 -0.38
CA GLY A 66 -12.93 0.94 -1.45
C GLY A 66 -14.23 1.57 -0.96
N GLY A 67 -14.85 2.39 -1.81
CA GLY A 67 -16.07 3.12 -1.50
C GLY A 67 -15.84 4.17 -0.40
N ALA A 68 -16.54 4.06 0.71
CA ALA A 68 -16.25 4.79 1.95
C ALA A 68 -14.94 4.24 2.56
N ALA A 69 -13.82 4.57 1.97
CA ALA A 69 -12.51 3.98 2.20
C ALA A 69 -11.84 4.55 3.46
N HIS A 70 -12.44 4.33 4.63
CA HIS A 70 -12.01 4.92 5.89
C HIS A 70 -10.81 4.20 6.54
N LEU A 71 -10.51 2.97 6.14
CA LEU A 71 -9.49 2.14 6.79
C LEU A 71 -8.11 2.81 6.86
N PRO A 72 -7.55 3.40 5.80
CA PRO A 72 -6.22 4.02 5.89
C PRO A 72 -6.18 5.18 6.88
N GLY A 73 -7.15 6.09 6.82
CA GLY A 73 -7.22 7.26 7.72
C GLY A 73 -7.44 6.87 9.17
N MET A 74 -8.33 5.92 9.43
CA MET A 74 -8.56 5.40 10.78
C MET A 74 -7.31 4.69 11.33
N THR A 75 -6.61 3.92 10.51
CA THR A 75 -5.35 3.30 10.89
C THR A 75 -4.30 4.37 11.24
N ALA A 76 -4.13 5.38 10.39
CA ALA A 76 -3.17 6.46 10.61
C ALA A 76 -3.44 7.27 11.89
N SER A 77 -4.70 7.37 12.32
CA SER A 77 -5.06 8.05 13.57
C SER A 77 -4.71 7.24 14.84
N LEU A 78 -4.36 5.97 14.71
CA LEU A 78 -4.13 5.04 15.81
C LEU A 78 -2.69 4.56 15.94
N THR A 79 -1.81 4.97 15.03
CA THR A 79 -0.39 4.59 15.01
C THR A 79 0.47 5.74 14.51
N GLU A 80 1.71 5.82 14.98
CA GLU A 80 2.73 6.72 14.45
C GLU A 80 3.48 6.14 13.24
N LEU A 81 3.20 4.90 12.84
CA LEU A 81 3.83 4.31 11.67
C LEU A 81 3.35 4.98 10.38
N PRO A 82 4.21 5.10 9.36
CA PRO A 82 3.78 5.53 8.03
C PRO A 82 2.65 4.64 7.49
N VAL A 83 1.57 5.26 7.02
CA VAL A 83 0.44 4.58 6.38
C VAL A 83 0.34 5.03 4.94
N PHE A 84 0.40 4.07 4.01
CA PHE A 84 0.17 4.29 2.59
C PHE A 84 -1.19 3.74 2.19
N GLY A 85 -2.05 4.62 1.67
CA GLY A 85 -3.41 4.31 1.27
C GLY A 85 -3.51 3.94 -0.20
N VAL A 86 -4.18 2.85 -0.50
CA VAL A 86 -4.48 2.40 -1.85
C VAL A 86 -5.98 2.46 -2.08
N PRO A 87 -6.47 3.40 -2.92
CA PRO A 87 -7.87 3.44 -3.29
C PRO A 87 -8.23 2.22 -4.15
N ILE A 88 -9.17 1.41 -3.68
CA ILE A 88 -9.68 0.27 -4.45
C ILE A 88 -10.73 0.77 -5.43
N GLU A 89 -10.68 0.29 -6.66
CA GLU A 89 -11.66 0.63 -7.68
C GLU A 89 -13.06 0.17 -7.26
N SER A 90 -14.03 1.08 -7.32
CA SER A 90 -15.43 0.83 -6.99
C SER A 90 -16.28 0.77 -8.26
N ARG A 91 -17.37 0.00 -8.24
CA ARG A 91 -18.29 -0.06 -9.38
C ARG A 91 -19.06 1.24 -9.59
N ALA A 92 -19.40 1.96 -8.52
CA ALA A 92 -20.21 3.15 -8.57
C ALA A 92 -19.49 4.34 -9.20
N LEU A 93 -18.24 4.61 -8.80
CA LEU A 93 -17.49 5.80 -9.19
C LEU A 93 -16.05 5.49 -9.63
N SER A 94 -15.79 4.26 -10.06
CA SER A 94 -14.49 3.81 -10.60
C SER A 94 -13.31 4.12 -9.68
N GLY A 95 -13.54 4.14 -8.36
CA GLY A 95 -12.52 4.39 -7.35
C GLY A 95 -12.31 5.84 -6.98
N VAL A 96 -12.99 6.81 -7.62
CA VAL A 96 -12.90 8.24 -7.26
C VAL A 96 -13.43 8.50 -5.85
N ASP A 97 -14.50 7.81 -5.47
CA ASP A 97 -15.04 7.80 -4.11
C ASP A 97 -14.03 7.25 -3.09
N SER A 98 -13.36 6.17 -3.42
CA SER A 98 -12.28 5.60 -2.61
C SER A 98 -11.12 6.60 -2.46
N LEU A 99 -10.69 7.21 -3.56
CA LEU A 99 -9.61 8.20 -3.56
C LEU A 99 -9.95 9.39 -2.66
N TYR A 100 -11.13 9.99 -2.82
CA TYR A 100 -11.54 11.15 -2.01
C TYR A 100 -11.70 10.79 -0.52
N SER A 101 -12.17 9.58 -0.22
CA SER A 101 -12.26 9.11 1.17
C SER A 101 -10.91 8.98 1.87
N ILE A 102 -9.82 8.77 1.13
CA ILE A 102 -8.48 8.54 1.67
C ILE A 102 -7.64 9.81 1.65
N VAL A 103 -7.67 10.60 0.54
CA VAL A 103 -6.67 11.65 0.30
C VAL A 103 -6.88 12.91 1.14
N GLN A 104 -8.13 13.28 1.46
CA GLN A 104 -8.45 14.54 2.16
C GLN A 104 -8.33 14.41 3.68
N MET A 105 -7.17 13.95 4.15
CA MET A 105 -6.90 13.84 5.59
C MET A 105 -6.72 15.22 6.25
N PRO A 106 -7.18 15.38 7.50
CA PRO A 106 -6.94 16.59 8.26
C PRO A 106 -5.45 16.79 8.57
N ALA A 107 -5.05 18.04 8.75
CA ALA A 107 -3.70 18.36 9.21
C ALA A 107 -3.39 17.65 10.54
N GLY A 108 -2.23 16.99 10.61
CA GLY A 108 -1.77 16.25 11.78
C GLY A 108 -1.95 14.72 11.69
N VAL A 109 -2.78 14.22 10.78
CA VAL A 109 -2.96 12.76 10.56
C VAL A 109 -2.77 12.44 9.07
N PRO A 110 -1.52 12.29 8.60
CA PRO A 110 -1.23 12.08 7.19
C PRO A 110 -1.47 10.62 6.76
N VAL A 111 -1.93 10.45 5.52
CA VAL A 111 -1.90 9.19 4.77
C VAL A 111 -1.25 9.46 3.42
N GLY A 112 -0.19 8.72 3.09
CA GLY A 112 0.44 8.77 1.78
C GLY A 112 -0.44 8.05 0.75
N THR A 113 -1.31 8.78 0.07
CA THR A 113 -2.30 8.19 -0.85
C THR A 113 -1.71 7.96 -2.24
N LEU A 114 -1.86 6.73 -2.76
CA LEU A 114 -1.36 6.32 -4.06
C LEU A 114 -2.49 6.31 -5.11
N ALA A 115 -2.15 5.85 -6.32
CA ALA A 115 -3.10 5.76 -7.42
C ALA A 115 -4.24 4.74 -7.15
N ILE A 116 -5.34 4.88 -7.87
CA ILE A 116 -6.47 3.94 -7.81
C ILE A 116 -6.06 2.58 -8.39
N GLY A 117 -6.42 1.50 -7.72
CA GLY A 117 -6.32 0.14 -8.21
C GLY A 117 -4.89 -0.43 -8.24
N LYS A 118 -4.64 -1.31 -9.18
CA LYS A 118 -3.36 -2.03 -9.33
C LYS A 118 -2.11 -1.13 -9.33
N PRO A 119 -2.06 -0.02 -10.09
CA PRO A 119 -0.91 0.88 -10.07
C PRO A 119 -0.64 1.44 -8.66
N GLY A 120 -1.68 1.76 -7.91
CA GLY A 120 -1.58 2.24 -6.54
C GLY A 120 -0.99 1.20 -5.60
N ALA A 121 -1.41 -0.06 -5.71
CA ALA A 121 -0.88 -1.15 -4.91
C ALA A 121 0.62 -1.38 -5.18
N ILE A 122 1.03 -1.39 -6.45
CA ILE A 122 2.44 -1.51 -6.85
C ILE A 122 3.25 -0.32 -6.30
N ASN A 123 2.77 0.91 -6.51
CA ASN A 123 3.47 2.11 -6.07
C ASN A 123 3.54 2.23 -4.55
N ALA A 124 2.53 1.77 -3.80
CA ALA A 124 2.59 1.70 -2.35
C ALA A 124 3.70 0.77 -1.87
N ALA A 125 3.85 -0.38 -2.51
CA ALA A 125 4.94 -1.32 -2.21
C ALA A 125 6.31 -0.74 -2.53
N LEU A 126 6.47 -0.10 -3.69
CA LEU A 126 7.73 0.56 -4.08
C LEU A 126 8.09 1.71 -3.14
N LEU A 127 7.11 2.54 -2.76
CA LEU A 127 7.33 3.64 -1.82
C LEU A 127 7.69 3.11 -0.42
N ALA A 128 7.00 2.08 0.06
CA ALA A 128 7.34 1.43 1.33
C ALA A 128 8.75 0.83 1.31
N ALA A 129 9.11 0.14 0.23
CA ALA A 129 10.46 -0.37 0.03
C ALA A 129 11.51 0.77 -0.02
N SER A 130 11.18 1.92 -0.64
CA SER A 130 12.07 3.09 -0.70
C SER A 130 12.34 3.67 0.69
N VAL A 131 11.33 3.72 1.57
CA VAL A 131 11.52 4.15 2.97
C VAL A 131 12.45 3.18 3.72
N LEU A 132 12.26 1.88 3.56
CA LEU A 132 13.14 0.88 4.19
C LEU A 132 14.58 0.96 3.63
N ALA A 133 14.72 1.23 2.33
CA ALA A 133 16.00 1.33 1.64
C ALA A 133 16.89 2.49 2.12
N LEU A 134 16.34 3.48 2.83
CA LEU A 134 17.13 4.56 3.44
C LEU A 134 18.19 4.00 4.41
N ASN A 135 17.93 2.84 5.01
CA ASN A 135 18.84 2.16 5.93
C ASN A 135 19.23 0.74 5.46
N ASP A 136 18.99 0.41 4.19
CA ASP A 136 19.32 -0.88 3.57
C ASP A 136 19.88 -0.68 2.16
N PRO A 137 21.22 -0.57 2.02
CA PRO A 137 21.88 -0.39 0.72
C PRO A 137 21.58 -1.52 -0.28
N ALA A 138 21.39 -2.76 0.19
CA ALA A 138 21.09 -3.89 -0.69
C ALA A 138 19.68 -3.76 -1.28
N LEU A 139 18.70 -3.33 -0.49
CA LEU A 139 17.34 -3.03 -0.99
C LEU A 139 17.36 -1.82 -1.92
N SER A 140 18.15 -0.78 -1.62
CA SER A 140 18.35 0.37 -2.51
C SER A 140 18.85 -0.08 -3.89
N GLY A 141 19.82 -0.98 -3.94
CA GLY A 141 20.32 -1.56 -5.19
C GLY A 141 19.23 -2.31 -5.99
N ARG A 142 18.36 -3.07 -5.30
CA ARG A 142 17.22 -3.76 -5.94
C ARG A 142 16.19 -2.78 -6.52
N LEU A 143 15.92 -1.68 -5.83
CA LEU A 143 15.04 -0.63 -6.33
C LEU A 143 15.60 0.07 -7.58
N VAL A 144 16.90 0.36 -7.60
CA VAL A 144 17.57 0.90 -8.79
C VAL A 144 17.46 -0.07 -9.97
N ALA A 145 17.70 -1.36 -9.73
CA ALA A 145 17.55 -2.39 -10.75
C ALA A 145 16.10 -2.50 -11.26
N TRP A 146 15.11 -2.44 -10.37
CA TRP A 146 13.69 -2.40 -10.73
C TRP A 146 13.38 -1.24 -11.69
N ARG A 147 13.81 -0.02 -11.36
CA ARG A 147 13.61 1.17 -12.22
C ARG A 147 14.29 1.03 -13.57
N LYS A 148 15.51 0.49 -13.60
CA LYS A 148 16.25 0.24 -14.83
C LYS A 148 15.47 -0.71 -15.75
N GLN A 149 14.93 -1.81 -15.21
CA GLN A 149 14.08 -2.74 -15.98
C GLN A 149 12.84 -2.04 -16.57
N GLN A 150 12.19 -1.15 -15.82
CA GLN A 150 11.05 -0.36 -16.33
C GLN A 150 11.48 0.54 -17.50
N THR A 151 12.63 1.18 -17.39
CA THR A 151 13.17 2.05 -18.45
C THR A 151 13.49 1.25 -19.71
N GLU A 152 14.14 0.09 -19.55
CA GLU A 152 14.54 -0.78 -20.67
C GLU A 152 13.33 -1.44 -21.37
N ALA A 153 12.21 -1.60 -20.66
CA ALA A 153 10.98 -2.15 -21.23
C ALA A 153 10.19 -1.17 -22.10
N VAL A 154 10.54 0.12 -22.09
CA VAL A 154 9.88 1.13 -22.94
C VAL A 154 10.56 1.16 -24.30
N GLY A 155 9.87 0.68 -25.34
CA GLY A 155 10.33 0.73 -26.71
C GLY A 155 10.36 2.17 -27.26
N GLU A 156 11.31 2.47 -28.12
CA GLU A 156 11.39 3.80 -28.78
C GLU A 156 10.29 4.03 -29.82
N ARG A 157 9.69 2.96 -30.35
CA ARG A 157 8.63 3.01 -31.35
C ARG A 157 7.47 2.08 -30.98
N PRO A 158 6.24 2.39 -31.38
CA PRO A 158 5.11 1.49 -31.20
C PRO A 158 5.37 0.15 -31.91
N GLU A 159 4.99 -0.96 -31.28
CA GLU A 159 5.01 -2.27 -31.92
C GLU A 159 4.03 -2.29 -33.12
N GLY A 160 4.48 -2.85 -34.26
CA GLY A 160 3.66 -2.92 -35.48
C GLY A 160 3.65 -1.63 -36.32
N SER A 161 4.44 -0.62 -35.98
CA SER A 161 4.68 0.52 -36.88
C SER A 161 5.71 0.12 -37.93
N ALA A 162 5.26 -0.16 -39.17
CA ALA A 162 6.11 -0.33 -40.32
C ALA A 162 6.51 1.04 -40.88
#